data_1bdd937f6fff89175af2e3dbae234e80
#
_entry.id   1bdd937f6fff89175af2e3dbae234e80
#
_cell.length_a   1.000
_cell.length_b   1.000
_cell.length_c   1.000
_cell.angle_alpha   90.00
_cell.angle_beta   90.00
_cell.angle_gamma   90.00
#
_symmetry.space_group_name_H-M   'P 1'
#
loop_
_entity.id
_entity.type
_entity.pdbx_description
1 polymer ?
#
loop_
_entity_poly.entity_id
_entity_poly.type
_entity_poly.pdbx_seq_one_letter_code
_entity_poly.pdbx_strand_id
1 'polypeptide(L)'
;LRQEQYGEGLSGQTVRGIHTTFHAALDKAVSEKIIPKNPSDFCRLPSAKAREMQVLSPEEIQRLLIQSKEDGYFELLLLELSTGLRRGEICALQWDDLNFNTGELQVKRQVHRVKGELAVSEPKTKASNRSVILPPPVLMVLSDYKTEINSVWLFPSPLNNNSPRDPAAVRKRLTTILERADCKRVRFHDLRHTFATASLEHGMDIKTLSTIIGHVSTATTLNVYAHVTDEMRKIAAAKIDRGIAKSESLQDIDTAPRKPAPSTFLPHKGQRRKPGTGCVSQINEKLWEGRYSPKLPNGDRLARNVYAHSEKECEQKLAELIVQTKAEIAAQRQQPQAPA
;
A
#
# COMPACT_ATOMS: atom_id res chain seq x y z
N LEU A 1 15.39 9.47 30.48
CA LEU A 1 14.23 10.30 30.82
C LEU A 1 13.25 9.42 31.60
N ARG A 2 13.29 9.53 32.92
CA ARG A 2 12.43 8.74 33.81
C ARG A 2 10.98 9.23 33.68
N GLN A 3 10.16 8.44 33.04
CA GLN A 3 8.71 8.63 32.91
C GLN A 3 7.98 8.58 34.28
N GLU A 4 8.67 8.09 35.30
CA GLU A 4 8.09 7.78 36.63
C GLU A 4 8.07 8.95 37.61
N GLN A 5 8.76 10.06 37.33
CA GLN A 5 8.89 11.14 38.33
C GLN A 5 7.95 12.32 38.17
N TYR A 6 7.26 12.50 37.02
CA TYR A 6 6.43 13.70 36.75
C TYR A 6 5.08 13.43 36.09
N GLY A 7 4.56 12.21 36.05
CA GLY A 7 3.19 11.90 35.59
C GLY A 7 2.82 12.26 34.13
N GLU A 8 3.60 13.12 33.48
CA GLU A 8 3.39 13.61 32.11
C GLU A 8 4.65 13.41 31.26
N GLY A 9 5.01 12.16 30.99
CA GLY A 9 6.12 11.83 30.12
C GLY A 9 5.80 12.08 28.64
N LEU A 10 6.83 12.41 27.85
CA LEU A 10 6.71 12.46 26.39
C LEU A 10 6.27 11.12 25.81
N SER A 11 5.42 11.14 24.77
CA SER A 11 5.01 9.91 24.09
C SER A 11 6.23 9.18 23.50
N GLY A 12 6.19 7.85 23.43
CA GLY A 12 7.26 7.05 22.82
C GLY A 12 7.61 7.49 21.40
N GLN A 13 6.63 7.94 20.62
CA GLN A 13 6.82 8.50 19.29
C GLN A 13 7.60 9.84 19.33
N THR A 14 7.30 10.71 20.28
CA THR A 14 8.02 11.99 20.48
C THR A 14 9.48 11.74 20.86
N VAL A 15 9.73 10.80 21.79
CA VAL A 15 11.08 10.40 22.20
C VAL A 15 11.88 9.86 21.01
N ARG A 16 11.26 9.01 20.17
CA ARG A 16 11.87 8.50 18.94
C ARG A 16 12.20 9.62 17.95
N GLY A 17 11.30 10.57 17.76
CA GLY A 17 11.52 11.74 16.89
C GLY A 17 12.71 12.60 17.36
N ILE A 18 12.80 12.89 18.66
CA ILE A 18 13.93 13.60 19.26
C ILE A 18 15.23 12.81 19.04
N HIS A 19 15.21 11.50 19.34
CA HIS A 19 16.38 10.65 19.14
C HIS A 19 16.85 10.64 17.68
N THR A 20 15.94 10.50 16.70
CA THR A 20 16.28 10.48 15.27
C THR A 20 17.01 11.78 14.87
N THR A 21 16.51 12.94 15.31
CA THR A 21 17.15 14.23 15.01
C THR A 21 18.51 14.35 15.69
N PHE A 22 18.60 13.96 16.95
CA PHE A 22 19.83 14.03 17.73
C PHE A 22 20.88 13.05 17.23
N HIS A 23 20.47 11.81 16.90
CA HIS A 23 21.35 10.79 16.31
C HIS A 23 21.96 11.28 14.99
N ALA A 24 21.15 11.84 14.10
CA ALA A 24 21.64 12.39 12.84
C ALA A 24 22.65 13.55 13.03
N ALA A 25 22.43 14.39 14.04
CA ALA A 25 23.38 15.46 14.37
C ALA A 25 24.71 14.90 14.90
N LEU A 26 24.67 13.86 15.73
CA LEU A 26 25.87 13.19 16.24
C LEU A 26 26.60 12.40 15.14
N ASP A 27 25.88 11.74 14.21
CA ASP A 27 26.49 11.10 13.06
C ASP A 27 27.25 12.12 12.19
N LYS A 28 26.67 13.30 12.02
CA LYS A 28 27.35 14.40 11.34
C LYS A 28 28.63 14.79 12.08
N ALA A 29 28.61 14.91 13.40
CA ALA A 29 29.79 15.20 14.21
C ALA A 29 30.87 14.10 14.12
N VAL A 30 30.49 12.83 14.01
CA VAL A 30 31.41 11.72 13.72
C VAL A 30 32.02 11.88 12.32
N SER A 31 31.21 12.16 11.31
CA SER A 31 31.66 12.34 9.92
C SER A 31 32.64 13.52 9.77
N GLU A 32 32.47 14.54 10.58
CA GLU A 32 33.36 15.72 10.67
C GLU A 32 34.54 15.52 11.62
N LYS A 33 34.69 14.30 12.20
CA LYS A 33 35.77 13.94 13.15
C LYS A 33 35.80 14.79 14.44
N ILE A 34 34.66 15.38 14.83
CA ILE A 34 34.52 16.13 16.09
C ILE A 34 34.44 15.17 17.26
N ILE A 35 33.78 14.00 17.08
CA ILE A 35 33.69 12.92 18.05
C ILE A 35 34.08 11.59 17.39
N PRO A 36 34.67 10.63 18.16
CA PRO A 36 35.15 9.37 17.56
C PRO A 36 34.03 8.38 17.23
N LYS A 37 32.89 8.44 17.92
CA LYS A 37 31.71 7.56 17.71
C LYS A 37 30.45 8.24 18.17
N ASN A 38 29.31 7.78 17.66
CA ASN A 38 28.00 8.29 18.06
C ASN A 38 27.58 7.70 19.42
N PRO A 39 27.48 8.47 20.50
CA PRO A 39 27.09 7.95 21.82
C PRO A 39 25.63 7.53 21.89
N SER A 40 24.79 7.89 20.90
CA SER A 40 23.37 7.52 20.86
C SER A 40 23.08 6.18 20.19
N ASP A 41 24.07 5.48 19.60
CA ASP A 41 23.91 4.18 18.94
C ASP A 41 23.33 3.10 19.88
N PHE A 42 23.66 3.17 21.16
CA PHE A 42 23.24 2.18 22.15
C PHE A 42 22.01 2.59 22.96
N CYS A 43 21.32 3.69 22.56
CA CYS A 43 20.13 4.13 23.26
C CYS A 43 18.95 3.17 23.05
N ARG A 44 18.38 2.68 24.16
CA ARG A 44 17.13 1.90 24.12
C ARG A 44 15.95 2.84 24.01
N LEU A 45 15.25 2.79 22.87
CA LEU A 45 14.09 3.62 22.62
C LEU A 45 12.81 2.96 23.13
N PRO A 46 11.86 3.74 23.69
CA PRO A 46 10.55 3.20 24.09
C PRO A 46 9.80 2.67 22.88
N SER A 47 8.95 1.66 23.08
CA SER A 47 8.05 1.19 22.05
C SER A 47 7.09 2.31 21.64
N ALA A 48 6.93 2.55 20.34
CA ALA A 48 5.89 3.43 19.84
C ALA A 48 4.72 2.55 19.38
N LYS A 49 3.60 2.61 20.08
CA LYS A 49 2.36 2.02 19.57
C LYS A 49 1.94 2.81 18.33
N ALA A 50 1.79 2.14 17.21
CA ALA A 50 1.19 2.76 16.03
C ALA A 50 -0.22 3.25 16.42
N ARG A 51 -0.50 4.52 16.13
CA ARG A 51 -1.83 5.06 16.37
C ARG A 51 -2.74 4.51 15.29
N GLU A 52 -3.82 3.90 15.68
CA GLU A 52 -4.81 3.38 14.75
C GLU A 52 -5.36 4.49 13.87
N MET A 53 -5.42 4.24 12.57
CA MET A 53 -5.96 5.20 11.62
C MET A 53 -7.47 5.30 11.81
N GLN A 54 -7.95 6.52 11.87
CA GLN A 54 -9.39 6.80 11.97
C GLN A 54 -9.94 7.11 10.59
N VAL A 55 -10.84 6.28 10.08
CA VAL A 55 -11.52 6.43 8.79
C VAL A 55 -12.99 6.74 9.06
N LEU A 56 -13.56 7.75 8.39
CA LEU A 56 -14.98 8.06 8.51
C LEU A 56 -15.83 7.01 7.76
N SER A 57 -16.98 6.64 8.35
CA SER A 57 -17.96 5.81 7.66
C SER A 57 -18.68 6.61 6.56
N PRO A 58 -19.35 5.94 5.59
CA PRO A 58 -20.15 6.63 4.58
C PRO A 58 -21.20 7.59 5.18
N GLU A 59 -21.85 7.20 6.27
CA GLU A 59 -22.83 8.01 6.98
C GLU A 59 -22.20 9.22 7.64
N GLU A 60 -21.02 9.06 8.25
CA GLU A 60 -20.24 10.16 8.83
C GLU A 60 -19.76 11.14 7.74
N ILE A 61 -19.34 10.63 6.57
CA ILE A 61 -18.97 11.47 5.41
C ILE A 61 -20.17 12.32 4.98
N GLN A 62 -21.36 11.73 4.88
CA GLN A 62 -22.57 12.43 4.50
C GLN A 62 -22.91 13.54 5.51
N ARG A 63 -22.91 13.25 6.83
CA ARG A 63 -23.16 14.25 7.88
C ARG A 63 -22.12 15.37 7.85
N LEU A 64 -20.84 15.01 7.69
CA LEU A 64 -19.75 15.97 7.56
C LEU A 64 -19.98 16.94 6.40
N LEU A 65 -20.34 16.43 5.21
CA LEU A 65 -20.57 17.25 4.01
C LEU A 65 -21.81 18.16 4.19
N ILE A 66 -22.90 17.67 4.77
CA ILE A 66 -24.08 18.48 5.08
C ILE A 66 -23.70 19.64 6.01
N GLN A 67 -23.05 19.35 7.15
CA GLN A 67 -22.64 20.38 8.11
C GLN A 67 -21.61 21.35 7.52
N SER A 68 -20.70 20.86 6.67
CA SER A 68 -19.69 21.69 6.03
C SER A 68 -20.27 22.75 5.10
N LYS A 69 -21.46 22.49 4.52
CA LYS A 69 -22.17 23.45 3.68
C LYS A 69 -22.66 24.64 4.51
N GLU A 70 -23.19 24.39 5.69
CA GLU A 70 -23.60 25.45 6.63
C GLU A 70 -22.40 26.27 7.14
N ASP A 71 -21.26 25.65 7.29
CA ASP A 71 -20.03 26.28 7.79
C ASP A 71 -19.17 26.92 6.66
N GLY A 72 -19.57 26.85 5.37
CA GLY A 72 -18.85 27.42 4.22
C GLY A 72 -17.52 26.70 3.92
N TYR A 73 -17.48 25.38 4.10
CA TYR A 73 -16.32 24.52 3.85
C TYR A 73 -16.65 23.31 2.96
N PHE A 74 -17.85 23.29 2.37
CA PHE A 74 -18.34 22.15 1.60
C PHE A 74 -17.42 21.81 0.42
N GLU A 75 -17.07 22.78 -0.41
CA GLU A 75 -16.28 22.59 -1.62
C GLU A 75 -14.87 22.09 -1.28
N LEU A 76 -14.28 22.65 -0.22
CA LEU A 76 -12.96 22.24 0.25
C LEU A 76 -12.97 20.79 0.77
N LEU A 77 -13.96 20.43 1.60
CA LEU A 77 -14.03 19.07 2.16
C LEU A 77 -14.49 18.05 1.13
N LEU A 78 -15.36 18.42 0.19
CA LEU A 78 -15.75 17.58 -0.94
C LEU A 78 -14.52 17.27 -1.81
N LEU A 79 -13.73 18.29 -2.16
CA LEU A 79 -12.50 18.09 -2.95
C LEU A 79 -11.48 17.23 -2.21
N GLU A 80 -11.30 17.43 -0.90
CA GLU A 80 -10.40 16.61 -0.08
C GLU A 80 -10.82 15.14 -0.08
N LEU A 81 -12.11 14.87 0.17
CA LEU A 81 -12.67 13.51 0.19
C LEU A 81 -12.71 12.84 -1.20
N SER A 82 -12.57 13.63 -2.28
CA SER A 82 -12.52 13.13 -3.67
C SER A 82 -11.10 12.94 -4.21
N THR A 83 -10.09 13.52 -3.55
CA THR A 83 -8.70 13.54 -4.08
C THR A 83 -7.66 13.09 -3.07
N GLY A 84 -7.95 13.19 -1.78
CA GLY A 84 -7.00 12.89 -0.72
C GLY A 84 -5.75 13.77 -0.73
N LEU A 85 -5.85 15.04 -1.11
CA LEU A 85 -4.74 15.98 -1.16
C LEU A 85 -4.20 16.26 0.25
N ARG A 86 -2.91 16.61 0.34
CA ARG A 86 -2.38 17.10 1.61
C ARG A 86 -2.98 18.47 1.94
N ARG A 87 -3.24 18.73 3.22
CA ARG A 87 -3.83 20.00 3.68
C ARG A 87 -3.14 21.26 3.11
N GLY A 88 -1.81 21.25 3.03
CA GLY A 88 -1.07 22.36 2.44
C GLY A 88 -1.21 22.44 0.92
N GLU A 89 -1.42 21.33 0.24
CA GLU A 89 -1.66 21.26 -1.20
C GLU A 89 -3.04 21.84 -1.55
N ILE A 90 -4.10 21.37 -0.88
CA ILE A 90 -5.46 21.85 -1.15
C ILE A 90 -5.63 23.35 -0.86
N CYS A 91 -4.99 23.87 0.19
CA CYS A 91 -4.99 25.31 0.48
C CYS A 91 -4.21 26.14 -0.55
N ALA A 92 -3.32 25.52 -1.33
CA ALA A 92 -2.47 26.20 -2.31
C ALA A 92 -3.02 26.14 -3.74
N LEU A 93 -4.19 25.53 -3.97
CA LEU A 93 -4.78 25.43 -5.28
C LEU A 93 -5.24 26.78 -5.84
N GLN A 94 -5.00 26.99 -7.10
CA GLN A 94 -5.45 28.14 -7.87
C GLN A 94 -6.40 27.68 -8.97
N TRP A 95 -7.26 28.57 -9.48
CA TRP A 95 -8.19 28.24 -10.55
C TRP A 95 -7.48 27.78 -11.83
N ASP A 96 -6.28 28.30 -12.10
CA ASP A 96 -5.46 27.92 -13.26
C ASP A 96 -4.85 26.51 -13.13
N ASP A 97 -4.94 25.90 -11.97
CA ASP A 97 -4.55 24.50 -11.78
C ASP A 97 -5.63 23.51 -12.24
N LEU A 98 -6.87 23.96 -12.42
CA LEU A 98 -8.02 23.15 -12.79
C LEU A 98 -8.44 23.40 -14.23
N ASN A 99 -8.36 22.40 -15.06
CA ASN A 99 -8.94 22.39 -16.40
C ASN A 99 -10.36 21.81 -16.35
N PHE A 100 -11.37 22.67 -16.46
CA PHE A 100 -12.76 22.25 -16.41
C PHE A 100 -13.20 21.37 -17.60
N ASN A 101 -12.53 21.46 -18.76
CA ASN A 101 -12.87 20.66 -19.93
C ASN A 101 -12.39 19.21 -19.80
N THR A 102 -11.21 19.00 -19.21
CA THR A 102 -10.61 17.67 -19.05
C THR A 102 -10.84 17.09 -17.66
N GLY A 103 -11.23 17.92 -16.70
CA GLY A 103 -11.33 17.55 -15.29
C GLY A 103 -9.97 17.40 -14.60
N GLU A 104 -8.87 17.76 -15.24
CA GLU A 104 -7.53 17.61 -14.70
C GLU A 104 -7.20 18.73 -13.70
N LEU A 105 -6.88 18.35 -12.47
CA LEU A 105 -6.38 19.20 -11.40
C LEU A 105 -4.89 18.95 -11.17
N GLN A 106 -4.07 19.98 -11.31
CA GLN A 106 -2.62 19.91 -11.15
C GLN A 106 -2.19 20.38 -9.75
N VAL A 107 -1.46 19.55 -9.04
CA VAL A 107 -0.91 19.87 -7.71
C VAL A 107 0.52 20.36 -7.87
N LYS A 108 0.70 21.69 -7.89
CA LYS A 108 2.00 22.37 -8.16
C LYS A 108 2.59 23.07 -6.95
N ARG A 109 1.80 23.30 -5.90
CA ARG A 109 2.17 24.18 -4.79
C ARG A 109 1.67 23.61 -3.47
N GLN A 110 2.27 24.09 -2.38
CA GLN A 110 1.81 23.85 -1.03
C GLN A 110 1.92 25.12 -0.18
N VAL A 111 1.00 25.30 0.76
CA VAL A 111 1.02 26.34 1.77
C VAL A 111 1.49 25.77 3.09
N HIS A 112 2.41 26.45 3.74
CA HIS A 112 2.89 26.13 5.09
C HIS A 112 3.21 27.42 5.86
N ARG A 113 3.46 27.30 7.16
CA ARG A 113 3.89 28.43 7.97
C ARG A 113 5.41 28.42 8.16
N VAL A 114 6.04 29.57 7.94
CA VAL A 114 7.45 29.84 8.22
C VAL A 114 7.52 31.05 9.14
N LYS A 115 8.07 30.88 10.33
CA LYS A 115 8.16 31.95 11.35
C LYS A 115 6.84 32.67 11.64
N GLY A 116 5.72 31.95 11.54
CA GLY A 116 4.39 32.51 11.81
C GLY A 116 3.64 33.04 10.57
N GLU A 117 4.32 33.28 9.47
CA GLU A 117 3.74 33.75 8.21
C GLU A 117 3.39 32.62 7.25
N LEU A 118 2.40 32.84 6.38
CA LEU A 118 2.05 31.88 5.32
C LEU A 118 3.07 32.00 4.18
N ALA A 119 3.68 30.87 3.84
CA ALA A 119 4.59 30.75 2.71
C ALA A 119 4.01 29.75 1.70
N VAL A 120 4.06 30.10 0.43
CA VAL A 120 3.75 29.21 -0.69
C VAL A 120 5.08 28.71 -1.26
N SER A 121 5.19 27.42 -1.44
CA SER A 121 6.39 26.79 -2.03
C SER A 121 6.00 25.69 -2.99
N GLU A 122 6.91 25.37 -3.88
CA GLU A 122 6.81 24.14 -4.66
C GLU A 122 6.91 22.90 -3.77
N PRO A 123 6.33 21.78 -4.17
CA PRO A 123 6.46 20.54 -3.43
C PRO A 123 7.93 20.08 -3.38
N LYS A 124 8.35 19.53 -2.23
CA LYS A 124 9.74 19.12 -1.98
C LYS A 124 10.27 18.01 -2.90
N THR A 125 9.39 17.26 -3.56
CA THR A 125 9.76 16.11 -4.42
C THR A 125 9.03 16.18 -5.76
N LYS A 126 9.67 15.69 -6.84
CA LYS A 126 9.04 15.55 -8.17
C LYS A 126 7.76 14.71 -8.14
N ALA A 127 7.68 13.69 -7.27
CA ALA A 127 6.50 12.85 -7.08
C ALA A 127 5.30 13.61 -6.46
N SER A 128 5.54 14.77 -5.87
CA SER A 128 4.47 15.62 -5.34
C SER A 128 3.86 16.54 -6.40
N ASN A 129 4.54 16.74 -7.53
CA ASN A 129 3.95 17.42 -8.69
C ASN A 129 3.21 16.36 -9.51
N ARG A 130 1.90 16.37 -9.42
CA ARG A 130 1.04 15.35 -10.02
C ARG A 130 -0.28 15.96 -10.48
N SER A 131 -0.97 15.27 -11.35
CA SER A 131 -2.36 15.58 -11.73
C SER A 131 -3.33 14.53 -11.21
N VAL A 132 -4.55 14.98 -10.94
CA VAL A 132 -5.67 14.16 -10.50
C VAL A 132 -6.85 14.51 -11.38
N ILE A 133 -7.56 13.50 -11.89
CA ILE A 133 -8.80 13.71 -12.64
C ILE A 133 -9.97 13.76 -11.66
N LEU A 134 -10.70 14.85 -11.68
CA LEU A 134 -11.88 15.05 -10.83
C LEU A 134 -13.12 14.41 -11.43
N PRO A 135 -13.98 13.78 -10.60
CA PRO A 135 -15.28 13.29 -11.06
C PRO A 135 -16.18 14.45 -11.53
N PRO A 136 -17.03 14.23 -12.56
CA PRO A 136 -17.92 15.26 -13.08
C PRO A 136 -18.79 15.98 -12.02
N PRO A 137 -19.36 15.31 -11.02
CA PRO A 137 -20.13 16.00 -9.98
C PRO A 137 -19.30 16.99 -9.15
N VAL A 138 -18.02 16.70 -8.91
CA VAL A 138 -17.10 17.61 -8.19
C VAL A 138 -16.79 18.83 -9.06
N LEU A 139 -16.59 18.63 -10.37
CA LEU A 139 -16.37 19.73 -11.33
C LEU A 139 -17.56 20.68 -11.39
N MET A 140 -18.79 20.14 -11.39
CA MET A 140 -20.00 20.97 -11.36
C MET A 140 -20.05 21.86 -10.11
N VAL A 141 -19.84 21.28 -8.94
CA VAL A 141 -19.81 22.02 -7.67
C VAL A 141 -18.72 23.11 -7.69
N LEU A 142 -17.52 22.79 -8.18
CA LEU A 142 -16.42 23.76 -8.27
C LEU A 142 -16.69 24.84 -9.34
N SER A 143 -17.40 24.52 -10.42
CA SER A 143 -17.80 25.50 -11.42
C SER A 143 -18.78 26.52 -10.84
N ASP A 144 -19.77 26.05 -10.09
CA ASP A 144 -20.74 26.94 -9.42
C ASP A 144 -20.03 27.81 -8.38
N TYR A 145 -19.17 27.19 -7.54
CA TYR A 145 -18.38 27.90 -6.52
C TYR A 145 -17.48 28.97 -7.13
N LYS A 146 -16.89 28.73 -8.32
CA LYS A 146 -16.06 29.71 -9.02
C LYS A 146 -16.78 31.00 -9.33
N THR A 147 -18.08 30.95 -9.57
CA THR A 147 -18.86 32.17 -9.86
C THR A 147 -19.01 33.10 -8.68
N GLU A 148 -18.87 32.55 -7.47
CA GLU A 148 -18.98 33.28 -6.21
C GLU A 148 -17.64 33.81 -5.68
N ILE A 149 -16.52 33.29 -6.19
CA ILE A 149 -15.17 33.57 -5.68
C ILE A 149 -14.39 34.49 -6.63
N ASN A 150 -14.11 35.70 -6.16
CA ASN A 150 -13.24 36.65 -6.87
C ASN A 150 -11.81 36.58 -6.28
N SER A 151 -11.06 35.55 -6.65
CA SER A 151 -9.69 35.31 -6.22
C SER A 151 -8.96 34.43 -7.22
N VAL A 152 -7.65 34.51 -7.26
CA VAL A 152 -6.80 33.53 -7.99
C VAL A 152 -6.76 32.18 -7.27
N TRP A 153 -6.95 32.19 -5.94
CA TRP A 153 -6.98 31.00 -5.11
C TRP A 153 -8.32 30.29 -5.20
N LEU A 154 -8.31 28.99 -5.33
CA LEU A 154 -9.51 28.16 -5.29
C LEU A 154 -10.19 28.26 -3.92
N PHE A 155 -9.40 28.29 -2.85
CA PHE A 155 -9.86 28.51 -1.49
C PHE A 155 -9.13 29.71 -0.86
N PRO A 156 -9.63 30.94 -1.06
CA PRO A 156 -9.01 32.13 -0.50
C PRO A 156 -9.20 32.23 1.02
N SER A 157 -8.39 33.03 1.66
CA SER A 157 -8.58 33.43 3.05
C SER A 157 -9.87 34.27 3.17
N PRO A 158 -10.72 34.00 4.16
CA PRO A 158 -11.90 34.85 4.39
C PRO A 158 -11.57 36.28 4.83
N LEU A 159 -10.34 36.53 5.25
CA LEU A 159 -9.86 37.86 5.65
C LEU A 159 -9.19 38.63 4.52
N ASN A 160 -8.67 37.95 3.51
CA ASN A 160 -7.96 38.54 2.39
C ASN A 160 -8.01 37.63 1.16
N ASN A 161 -8.82 37.99 0.18
CA ASN A 161 -9.00 37.22 -1.06
C ASN A 161 -7.71 37.04 -1.88
N ASN A 162 -6.69 37.86 -1.67
CA ASN A 162 -5.40 37.75 -2.34
C ASN A 162 -4.46 36.73 -1.68
N SER A 163 -4.86 36.15 -0.56
CA SER A 163 -4.08 35.16 0.17
C SER A 163 -4.75 33.78 0.18
N PRO A 164 -3.97 32.69 0.17
CA PRO A 164 -4.53 31.36 0.31
C PRO A 164 -5.12 31.16 1.71
N ARG A 165 -6.01 30.19 1.86
CA ARG A 165 -6.56 29.82 3.16
C ARG A 165 -5.48 29.22 4.06
N ASP A 166 -5.45 29.64 5.32
CA ASP A 166 -4.49 29.12 6.29
C ASP A 166 -4.78 27.65 6.63
N PRO A 167 -3.82 26.74 6.41
CA PRO A 167 -3.99 25.33 6.78
C PRO A 167 -4.28 25.09 8.28
N ALA A 168 -3.84 26.00 9.17
CA ALA A 168 -4.15 25.90 10.58
C ALA A 168 -5.62 26.25 10.88
N ALA A 169 -6.17 27.24 10.18
CA ALA A 169 -7.57 27.61 10.26
C ALA A 169 -8.48 26.47 9.75
N VAL A 170 -8.10 25.84 8.60
CA VAL A 170 -8.81 24.67 8.07
C VAL A 170 -8.85 23.53 9.07
N ARG A 171 -7.70 23.23 9.73
CA ARG A 171 -7.67 22.19 10.78
C ARG A 171 -8.60 22.51 11.94
N LYS A 172 -8.59 23.75 12.43
CA LYS A 172 -9.44 24.18 13.56
C LYS A 172 -10.92 24.09 13.19
N ARG A 173 -11.27 24.57 11.98
CA ARG A 173 -12.66 24.52 11.52
C ARG A 173 -13.16 23.09 11.31
N LEU A 174 -12.35 22.20 10.74
CA LEU A 174 -12.70 20.78 10.61
C LEU A 174 -13.11 20.17 11.98
N THR A 175 -12.37 20.47 13.05
CA THR A 175 -12.72 19.98 14.39
C THR A 175 -14.12 20.43 14.79
N THR A 176 -14.45 21.72 14.59
CA THR A 176 -15.76 22.26 14.91
C THR A 176 -16.87 21.65 14.05
N ILE A 177 -16.62 21.45 12.76
CA ILE A 177 -17.59 20.83 11.83
C ILE A 177 -17.87 19.39 12.24
N LEU A 178 -16.85 18.61 12.58
CA LEU A 178 -17.00 17.22 13.04
C LEU A 178 -17.82 17.13 14.33
N GLU A 179 -17.58 18.03 15.29
CA GLU A 179 -18.34 18.10 16.53
C GLU A 179 -19.82 18.43 16.27
N ARG A 180 -20.12 19.39 15.38
CA ARG A 180 -21.49 19.76 15.00
C ARG A 180 -22.19 18.67 14.19
N ALA A 181 -21.46 17.93 13.37
CA ALA A 181 -21.96 16.83 12.54
C ALA A 181 -22.16 15.52 13.33
N ASP A 182 -21.88 15.53 14.64
CA ASP A 182 -21.86 14.32 15.48
C ASP A 182 -21.05 13.18 14.84
N CYS A 183 -19.84 13.54 14.37
CA CYS A 183 -18.89 12.61 13.79
C CYS A 183 -17.72 12.38 14.75
N LYS A 184 -17.10 11.22 14.66
CA LYS A 184 -15.88 10.96 15.42
C LYS A 184 -14.80 11.97 15.09
N ARG A 185 -13.98 12.30 16.07
CA ARG A 185 -12.90 13.26 15.91
C ARG A 185 -11.76 12.65 15.09
N VAL A 186 -11.60 13.14 13.87
CA VAL A 186 -10.50 12.77 12.96
C VAL A 186 -9.61 13.99 12.67
N ARG A 187 -8.35 13.75 12.32
CA ARG A 187 -7.45 14.81 11.86
C ARG A 187 -7.68 15.07 10.37
N PHE A 188 -7.28 16.22 9.87
CA PHE A 188 -7.37 16.51 8.43
C PHE A 188 -6.67 15.43 7.57
N HIS A 189 -5.54 14.90 8.04
CA HIS A 189 -4.83 13.83 7.34
C HIS A 189 -5.61 12.50 7.31
N ASP A 190 -6.50 12.28 8.27
CA ASP A 190 -7.33 11.09 8.32
C ASP A 190 -8.47 11.13 7.27
N LEU A 191 -8.84 12.32 6.74
CA LEU A 191 -9.73 12.46 5.57
C LEU A 191 -9.08 11.86 4.30
N ARG A 192 -7.78 12.08 4.14
CA ARG A 192 -7.01 11.44 3.05
C ARG A 192 -6.95 9.92 3.23
N HIS A 193 -6.89 9.42 4.47
CA HIS A 193 -7.00 7.98 4.74
C HIS A 193 -8.41 7.47 4.42
N THR A 194 -9.45 8.26 4.72
CA THR A 194 -10.84 7.97 4.35
C THR A 194 -10.99 7.84 2.83
N PHE A 195 -10.49 8.82 2.06
CA PHE A 195 -10.46 8.75 0.60
C PHE A 195 -9.75 7.50 0.09
N ALA A 196 -8.56 7.21 0.63
CA ALA A 196 -7.76 6.08 0.17
C ALA A 196 -8.43 4.73 0.48
N THR A 197 -9.00 4.57 1.68
CA THR A 197 -9.72 3.35 2.06
C THR A 197 -10.95 3.15 1.17
N ALA A 198 -11.79 4.19 1.03
CA ALA A 198 -12.96 4.14 0.16
C ALA A 198 -12.58 3.82 -1.31
N SER A 199 -11.50 4.43 -1.83
CA SER A 199 -11.03 4.16 -3.19
C SER A 199 -10.63 2.70 -3.39
N LEU A 200 -9.93 2.09 -2.43
CA LEU A 200 -9.56 0.68 -2.47
C LEU A 200 -10.78 -0.24 -2.34
N GLU A 201 -11.71 0.08 -1.46
CA GLU A 201 -12.98 -0.64 -1.30
C GLU A 201 -13.82 -0.61 -2.58
N HIS A 202 -13.80 0.49 -3.33
CA HIS A 202 -14.43 0.60 -4.65
C HIS A 202 -13.56 0.03 -5.79
N GLY A 203 -12.47 -0.64 -5.46
CA GLY A 203 -11.67 -1.45 -6.40
C GLY A 203 -10.64 -0.67 -7.21
N MET A 204 -10.22 0.51 -6.75
CA MET A 204 -9.04 1.19 -7.28
C MET A 204 -7.79 0.38 -6.96
N ASP A 205 -6.89 0.22 -7.92
CA ASP A 205 -5.63 -0.46 -7.67
C ASP A 205 -4.65 0.40 -6.85
N ILE A 206 -3.78 -0.26 -6.07
CA ILE A 206 -2.85 0.39 -5.14
C ILE A 206 -1.86 1.33 -5.86
N LYS A 207 -1.45 1.00 -7.09
CA LYS A 207 -0.50 1.80 -7.85
C LYS A 207 -1.15 3.11 -8.30
N THR A 208 -2.36 3.05 -8.84
CA THR A 208 -3.17 4.22 -9.21
C THR A 208 -3.43 5.09 -7.98
N LEU A 209 -3.89 4.51 -6.87
CA LEU A 209 -4.09 5.24 -5.63
C LEU A 209 -2.79 5.93 -5.16
N SER A 210 -1.67 5.21 -5.12
CA SER A 210 -0.37 5.76 -4.72
C SER A 210 0.04 6.97 -5.56
N THR A 211 -0.25 6.93 -6.87
CA THR A 211 0.00 8.04 -7.79
C THR A 211 -0.89 9.24 -7.47
N ILE A 212 -2.19 9.03 -7.30
CA ILE A 212 -3.17 10.09 -6.99
C ILE A 212 -2.81 10.79 -5.69
N ILE A 213 -2.57 10.03 -4.62
CA ILE A 213 -2.22 10.61 -3.32
C ILE A 213 -0.76 11.11 -3.25
N GLY A 214 0.09 10.79 -4.21
CA GLY A 214 1.49 11.24 -4.27
C GLY A 214 2.34 10.67 -3.13
N HIS A 215 2.31 9.35 -2.94
CA HIS A 215 3.27 8.65 -2.11
C HIS A 215 4.55 8.40 -2.90
N VAL A 216 5.70 8.65 -2.27
CA VAL A 216 7.03 8.42 -2.89
C VAL A 216 7.26 6.93 -3.16
N SER A 217 6.63 6.05 -2.37
CA SER A 217 6.72 4.61 -2.51
C SER A 217 5.34 3.96 -2.36
N THR A 218 5.02 3.04 -3.26
CA THR A 218 3.83 2.18 -3.15
C THR A 218 3.86 1.31 -1.89
N ALA A 219 5.05 0.99 -1.36
CA ALA A 219 5.20 0.30 -0.08
C ALA A 219 4.58 1.09 1.08
N THR A 220 4.64 2.44 1.05
CA THR A 220 3.97 3.27 2.06
C THR A 220 2.45 3.09 1.99
N THR A 221 1.87 3.08 0.79
CA THR A 221 0.44 2.83 0.59
C THR A 221 0.08 1.41 1.03
N LEU A 222 0.88 0.41 0.65
CA LEU A 222 0.66 -0.98 1.01
C LEU A 222 0.70 -1.19 2.53
N ASN A 223 1.70 -0.67 3.23
CA ASN A 223 1.83 -0.80 4.69
C ASN A 223 0.70 -0.12 5.45
N VAL A 224 0.17 0.98 4.92
CA VAL A 224 -0.91 1.75 5.55
C VAL A 224 -2.27 1.08 5.30
N TYR A 225 -2.47 0.47 4.11
CA TYR A 225 -3.76 -0.09 3.66
C TYR A 225 -3.69 -1.61 3.42
N ALA A 226 -2.76 -2.33 4.06
CA ALA A 226 -2.56 -3.77 3.89
C ALA A 226 -3.74 -4.64 4.36
N HIS A 227 -4.74 -4.05 5.04
CA HIS A 227 -5.92 -4.77 5.47
C HIS A 227 -6.88 -4.94 4.29
N VAL A 228 -6.89 -6.16 3.74
CA VAL A 228 -7.90 -6.56 2.73
C VAL A 228 -9.23 -6.71 3.44
N THR A 229 -10.18 -5.81 3.18
CA THR A 229 -11.53 -5.90 3.71
C THR A 229 -12.31 -7.04 3.02
N ASP A 230 -13.36 -7.55 3.68
CA ASP A 230 -14.23 -8.57 3.08
C ASP A 230 -14.91 -8.05 1.81
N GLU A 231 -15.20 -6.75 1.74
CA GLU A 231 -15.76 -6.09 0.58
C GLU A 231 -14.78 -6.09 -0.61
N MET A 232 -13.51 -5.83 -0.39
CA MET A 232 -12.47 -5.95 -1.42
C MET A 232 -12.37 -7.38 -1.98
N ARG A 233 -12.55 -8.40 -1.14
CA ARG A 233 -12.58 -9.81 -1.58
C ARG A 233 -13.79 -10.10 -2.47
N LYS A 234 -14.97 -9.60 -2.10
CA LYS A 234 -16.20 -9.73 -2.91
C LYS A 234 -16.07 -9.04 -4.27
N ILE A 235 -15.53 -7.80 -4.29
CA ILE A 235 -15.29 -7.04 -5.51
C ILE A 235 -14.27 -7.76 -6.41
N ALA A 236 -13.20 -8.31 -5.84
CA ALA A 236 -12.22 -9.11 -6.59
C ALA A 236 -12.86 -10.34 -7.21
N ALA A 237 -13.68 -11.08 -6.44
CA ALA A 237 -14.44 -12.24 -6.94
C ALA A 237 -15.38 -11.84 -8.09
N ALA A 238 -16.12 -10.73 -7.95
CA ALA A 238 -17.02 -10.25 -9.00
C ALA A 238 -16.27 -9.73 -10.25
N LYS A 239 -15.04 -9.23 -10.12
CA LYS A 239 -14.20 -8.87 -11.27
C LYS A 239 -13.69 -10.11 -12.01
N ILE A 240 -13.30 -11.16 -11.27
CA ILE A 240 -12.89 -12.45 -11.84
C ILE A 240 -14.07 -13.05 -12.60
N ASP A 241 -15.24 -13.10 -11.99
CA ASP A 241 -16.46 -13.64 -12.61
C ASP A 241 -16.80 -12.91 -13.91
N ARG A 242 -16.80 -11.56 -13.91
CA ARG A 242 -17.00 -10.75 -15.12
C ARG A 242 -15.90 -10.94 -16.17
N GLY A 243 -14.66 -11.18 -15.75
CA GLY A 243 -13.55 -11.48 -16.67
C GLY A 243 -13.73 -12.84 -17.34
N ILE A 244 -14.22 -13.81 -16.61
CA ILE A 244 -14.50 -15.17 -17.12
C ILE A 244 -15.78 -15.16 -17.97
N ALA A 245 -16.84 -14.49 -17.54
CA ALA A 245 -18.11 -14.41 -18.29
C ALA A 245 -18.01 -13.65 -19.61
N LYS A 246 -17.02 -12.75 -19.78
CA LYS A 246 -16.72 -12.11 -21.06
C LYS A 246 -16.01 -12.99 -22.08
N SER A 247 -15.46 -14.13 -21.68
CA SER A 247 -15.07 -15.15 -22.63
C SER A 247 -16.35 -15.87 -23.07
N GLU A 248 -16.78 -15.67 -24.30
CA GLU A 248 -17.99 -16.26 -24.91
C GLU A 248 -18.08 -17.82 -24.80
N SER A 249 -17.03 -18.43 -24.26
CA SER A 249 -16.92 -19.89 -24.08
C SER A 249 -17.62 -20.45 -22.85
N LEU A 250 -18.13 -19.67 -21.90
CA LEU A 250 -18.80 -20.21 -20.72
C LEU A 250 -20.32 -20.40 -20.90
N GLN A 251 -20.92 -19.74 -21.89
CA GLN A 251 -22.34 -19.97 -22.20
C GLN A 251 -22.59 -21.29 -22.96
N ASP A 252 -21.54 -21.84 -23.59
CA ASP A 252 -21.58 -23.12 -24.31
C ASP A 252 -21.02 -24.29 -23.49
N ILE A 253 -20.62 -24.08 -22.25
CA ILE A 253 -20.32 -25.19 -21.36
C ILE A 253 -21.64 -25.80 -20.95
N ASP A 254 -22.02 -26.83 -21.73
CA ASP A 254 -23.16 -27.67 -21.48
C ASP A 254 -23.25 -28.08 -20.01
N THR A 255 -24.27 -27.58 -19.32
CA THR A 255 -24.59 -27.93 -17.93
C THR A 255 -25.20 -29.35 -17.85
N ALA A 256 -24.95 -30.18 -18.84
CA ALA A 256 -25.28 -31.60 -18.75
C ALA A 256 -24.62 -32.18 -17.48
N PRO A 257 -25.35 -32.92 -16.66
CA PRO A 257 -24.80 -33.51 -15.46
C PRO A 257 -23.58 -34.34 -15.85
N ARG A 258 -22.40 -33.91 -15.34
CA ARG A 258 -21.17 -34.68 -15.55
C ARG A 258 -21.45 -36.11 -15.15
N LYS A 259 -21.43 -37.04 -16.14
CA LYS A 259 -21.34 -38.44 -15.85
C LYS A 259 -20.18 -38.61 -14.86
N PRO A 260 -20.38 -39.25 -13.71
CA PRO A 260 -19.28 -39.55 -12.82
C PRO A 260 -18.20 -40.22 -13.65
N ALA A 261 -16.99 -39.63 -13.61
CA ALA A 261 -15.88 -40.19 -14.34
C ALA A 261 -15.68 -41.63 -13.89
N PRO A 262 -15.72 -42.61 -14.81
CA PRO A 262 -15.40 -43.97 -14.46
C PRO A 262 -13.89 -44.04 -14.39
N SER A 263 -13.31 -43.82 -13.24
CA SER A 263 -12.04 -44.46 -12.94
C SER A 263 -11.74 -44.27 -11.46
N THR A 264 -11.91 -45.33 -10.77
CA THR A 264 -11.07 -45.68 -9.65
C THR A 264 -9.63 -45.81 -10.16
N PHE A 265 -8.94 -44.71 -10.44
CA PHE A 265 -7.50 -44.77 -10.60
C PHE A 265 -6.93 -45.22 -9.26
N LEU A 266 -6.54 -46.49 -9.19
CA LEU A 266 -5.79 -47.05 -8.06
C LEU A 266 -4.30 -46.84 -8.38
N PRO A 267 -3.60 -45.91 -7.75
CA PRO A 267 -2.18 -45.68 -8.01
C PRO A 267 -1.42 -47.00 -7.71
N HIS A 268 -0.61 -47.43 -8.67
CA HIS A 268 0.25 -48.60 -8.47
C HIS A 268 1.20 -48.35 -7.31
N LYS A 269 1.05 -49.11 -6.21
CA LYS A 269 1.99 -49.05 -5.08
C LYS A 269 3.29 -49.77 -5.49
N GLY A 270 4.26 -49.02 -5.96
CA GLY A 270 5.60 -49.53 -6.25
C GLY A 270 6.24 -50.20 -5.03
N GLN A 271 7.10 -51.19 -5.27
CA GLN A 271 7.86 -51.88 -4.22
C GLN A 271 8.76 -50.89 -3.47
N ARG A 272 8.94 -51.10 -2.15
CA ARG A 272 9.90 -50.29 -1.34
C ARG A 272 11.30 -50.43 -1.92
N ARG A 273 11.85 -49.31 -2.41
CA ARG A 273 13.20 -49.25 -2.98
C ARG A 273 14.26 -49.00 -1.89
N LYS A 274 15.48 -49.39 -2.18
CA LYS A 274 16.63 -49.14 -1.28
C LYS A 274 16.82 -47.63 -1.03
N PRO A 275 17.21 -47.18 0.17
CA PRO A 275 17.51 -45.79 0.44
C PRO A 275 18.53 -45.23 -0.57
N GLY A 276 18.26 -44.03 -1.13
CA GLY A 276 19.15 -43.36 -2.08
C GLY A 276 18.93 -43.67 -3.55
N THR A 277 17.89 -44.50 -3.90
CA THR A 277 17.53 -44.82 -5.29
C THR A 277 16.28 -44.08 -5.81
N GLY A 278 15.79 -43.07 -5.04
CA GLY A 278 14.58 -42.35 -5.40
C GLY A 278 13.28 -43.19 -5.31
N CYS A 279 12.18 -42.61 -5.68
CA CYS A 279 10.89 -43.32 -5.77
C CYS A 279 10.24 -43.00 -7.13
N VAL A 280 9.47 -43.97 -7.65
CA VAL A 280 8.62 -43.81 -8.82
C VAL A 280 7.19 -44.05 -8.39
N SER A 281 6.28 -43.15 -8.77
CA SER A 281 4.85 -43.23 -8.46
C SER A 281 4.02 -42.86 -9.68
N GLN A 282 2.92 -43.53 -9.88
CA GLN A 282 1.97 -43.17 -10.92
C GLN A 282 1.06 -42.05 -10.42
N ILE A 283 1.02 -40.92 -11.17
CA ILE A 283 0.16 -39.77 -10.84
C ILE A 283 -1.24 -39.95 -11.45
N ASN A 284 -1.29 -40.44 -12.70
CA ASN A 284 -2.52 -40.73 -13.39
C ASN A 284 -2.28 -41.87 -14.43
N GLU A 285 -3.31 -42.27 -15.20
CA GLU A 285 -3.23 -43.37 -16.16
C GLU A 285 -2.08 -43.22 -17.19
N LYS A 286 -1.61 -41.98 -17.46
CA LYS A 286 -0.64 -41.70 -18.53
C LYS A 286 0.62 -40.96 -18.00
N LEU A 287 0.76 -40.73 -16.69
CA LEU A 287 1.85 -39.96 -16.15
C LEU A 287 2.45 -40.62 -14.91
N TRP A 288 3.78 -40.76 -14.96
CA TRP A 288 4.61 -41.28 -13.89
C TRP A 288 5.57 -40.19 -13.40
N GLU A 289 5.77 -40.10 -12.08
CA GLU A 289 6.74 -39.21 -11.44
C GLU A 289 7.86 -40.03 -10.79
N GLY A 290 9.09 -39.67 -11.12
CA GLY A 290 10.28 -40.11 -10.42
C GLY A 290 10.82 -39.01 -9.53
N ARG A 291 11.00 -39.30 -8.23
CA ARG A 291 11.48 -38.30 -7.25
C ARG A 291 12.79 -38.75 -6.62
N TYR A 292 13.76 -37.85 -6.55
CA TYR A 292 15.04 -38.05 -5.87
C TYR A 292 15.33 -36.87 -4.93
N SER A 293 15.64 -37.15 -3.66
CA SER A 293 15.84 -36.10 -2.64
C SER A 293 17.07 -36.41 -1.79
N PRO A 294 18.30 -36.18 -2.34
CA PRO A 294 19.55 -36.38 -1.59
C PRO A 294 19.74 -35.30 -0.54
N LYS A 295 20.57 -35.61 0.49
CA LYS A 295 21.06 -34.59 1.43
C LYS A 295 22.32 -33.93 0.85
N LEU A 296 22.33 -32.61 0.89
CA LEU A 296 23.48 -31.78 0.56
C LEU A 296 24.51 -31.78 1.70
N PRO A 297 25.77 -31.37 1.46
CA PRO A 297 26.80 -31.27 2.49
C PRO A 297 26.45 -30.33 3.66
N ASN A 298 25.63 -29.31 3.40
CA ASN A 298 25.11 -28.36 4.40
C ASN A 298 23.94 -28.91 5.24
N GLY A 299 23.49 -30.16 5.00
CA GLY A 299 22.40 -30.81 5.73
C GLY A 299 21.02 -30.64 5.09
N ASP A 300 20.85 -29.76 4.13
CA ASP A 300 19.59 -29.53 3.41
C ASP A 300 19.24 -30.69 2.46
N ARG A 301 17.96 -30.80 2.08
CA ARG A 301 17.51 -31.77 1.09
C ARG A 301 17.23 -31.08 -0.24
N LEU A 302 17.87 -31.57 -1.30
CA LEU A 302 17.60 -31.12 -2.67
C LEU A 302 16.57 -32.07 -3.30
N ALA A 303 15.31 -31.61 -3.49
CA ALA A 303 14.27 -32.38 -4.17
C ALA A 303 14.32 -32.12 -5.67
N ARG A 304 14.37 -33.20 -6.46
CA ARG A 304 14.31 -33.16 -7.93
C ARG A 304 13.34 -34.23 -8.45
N ASN A 305 12.57 -33.88 -9.45
CA ASN A 305 11.54 -34.74 -10.03
C ASN A 305 11.76 -34.90 -11.53
N VAL A 306 11.39 -36.05 -12.08
CA VAL A 306 11.28 -36.31 -13.52
C VAL A 306 9.91 -36.90 -13.81
N TYR A 307 9.43 -36.69 -15.04
CA TYR A 307 8.13 -37.13 -15.47
C TYR A 307 8.26 -37.95 -16.77
N ALA A 308 7.42 -39.00 -16.92
CA ALA A 308 7.38 -39.83 -18.08
C ALA A 308 5.99 -40.42 -18.30
N HIS A 309 5.72 -40.93 -19.51
CA HIS A 309 4.44 -41.53 -19.86
C HIS A 309 4.39 -43.05 -19.58
N SER A 310 5.49 -43.66 -19.17
CA SER A 310 5.54 -45.05 -18.76
C SER A 310 6.47 -45.22 -17.55
N GLU A 311 6.24 -46.30 -16.77
CA GLU A 311 7.07 -46.62 -15.61
C GLU A 311 8.53 -46.83 -15.98
N LYS A 312 8.81 -47.62 -17.04
CA LYS A 312 10.17 -47.89 -17.51
C LYS A 312 10.91 -46.61 -17.94
N GLU A 313 10.26 -45.75 -18.68
CA GLU A 313 10.82 -44.46 -19.08
C GLU A 313 11.12 -43.55 -17.87
N CYS A 314 10.21 -43.56 -16.89
CA CYS A 314 10.38 -42.80 -15.66
C CYS A 314 11.55 -43.33 -14.84
N GLU A 315 11.75 -44.64 -14.78
CA GLU A 315 12.92 -45.27 -14.13
C GLU A 315 14.22 -44.92 -14.79
N GLN A 316 14.28 -44.92 -16.11
CA GLN A 316 15.49 -44.49 -16.88
C GLN A 316 15.83 -43.05 -16.60
N LYS A 317 14.89 -42.14 -16.76
CA LYS A 317 15.06 -40.73 -16.47
C LYS A 317 15.47 -40.46 -15.01
N LEU A 318 14.90 -41.22 -14.07
CA LEU A 318 15.25 -41.09 -12.67
C LEU A 318 16.66 -41.58 -12.40
N ALA A 319 17.12 -42.65 -13.02
CA ALA A 319 18.49 -43.13 -12.91
C ALA A 319 19.51 -42.13 -13.44
N GLU A 320 19.23 -41.51 -14.59
CA GLU A 320 20.05 -40.43 -15.17
C GLU A 320 20.11 -39.21 -14.22
N LEU A 321 18.94 -38.76 -13.71
CA LEU A 321 18.85 -37.67 -12.75
C LEU A 321 19.69 -37.95 -11.49
N ILE A 322 19.67 -39.18 -10.97
CA ILE A 322 20.44 -39.57 -9.80
C ILE A 322 21.95 -39.47 -10.06
N VAL A 323 22.40 -39.92 -11.24
CA VAL A 323 23.82 -39.84 -11.64
C VAL A 323 24.27 -38.38 -11.76
N GLN A 324 23.50 -37.55 -12.46
CA GLN A 324 23.78 -36.14 -12.61
C GLN A 324 23.83 -35.42 -11.25
N THR A 325 22.80 -35.63 -10.42
CA THR A 325 22.73 -34.99 -9.11
C THR A 325 23.88 -35.42 -8.17
N LYS A 326 24.29 -36.67 -8.23
CA LYS A 326 25.46 -37.15 -7.45
C LYS A 326 26.78 -36.51 -7.93
N ALA A 327 26.94 -36.36 -9.25
CA ALA A 327 28.10 -35.68 -9.84
C ALA A 327 28.17 -34.19 -9.43
N GLU A 328 27.04 -33.47 -9.48
CA GLU A 328 26.94 -32.09 -9.02
C GLU A 328 27.29 -31.93 -7.54
N ILE A 329 26.75 -32.81 -6.66
CA ILE A 329 27.05 -32.80 -5.22
C ILE A 329 28.53 -33.12 -4.97
N ALA A 330 29.13 -34.05 -5.74
CA ALA A 330 30.54 -34.36 -5.64
C ALA A 330 31.44 -33.18 -6.07
N ALA A 331 31.06 -32.46 -7.14
CA ALA A 331 31.76 -31.27 -7.61
C ALA A 331 31.71 -30.13 -6.56
N GLN A 332 30.56 -29.94 -5.91
CA GLN A 332 30.40 -28.96 -4.82
C GLN A 332 31.26 -29.28 -3.58
N ARG A 333 31.56 -30.57 -3.32
CA ARG A 333 32.46 -30.98 -2.25
C ARG A 333 33.94 -30.69 -2.53
N GLN A 334 34.32 -30.55 -3.78
CA GLN A 334 35.70 -30.29 -4.23
C GLN A 334 36.06 -28.83 -4.37
N GLN A 335 35.08 -27.91 -4.31
CA GLN A 335 35.36 -26.46 -4.28
C GLN A 335 35.77 -26.06 -2.86
N PRO A 336 36.98 -25.49 -2.66
CA PRO A 336 37.42 -25.00 -1.36
C PRO A 336 36.50 -23.85 -0.93
N GLN A 337 35.96 -23.93 0.27
CA GLN A 337 35.27 -22.79 0.90
C GLN A 337 36.25 -21.64 1.00
N ALA A 338 35.94 -20.51 0.39
CA ALA A 338 36.66 -19.25 0.61
C ALA A 338 36.55 -18.92 2.12
N PRO A 339 37.63 -18.52 2.78
CA PRO A 339 37.58 -18.14 4.17
C PRO A 339 36.70 -16.89 4.36
N ALA A 340 35.91 -16.95 5.45
CA ALA A 340 35.00 -15.90 5.90
C ALA A 340 35.72 -14.62 6.34
#